data_66543f456b00c3c13c6bc7a539bb8f28
#
_entry.id   66543f456b00c3c13c6bc7a539bb8f28
#
_cell.length_a   1.000
_cell.length_b   1.000
_cell.length_c   1.000
_cell.angle_alpha   90.00
_cell.angle_beta   90.00
_cell.angle_gamma   90.00
#
_symmetry.space_group_name_H-M   'P 1'
#
loop_
_entity.id
_entity.type
_entity.pdbx_description
1 polymer ?
#
loop_
_entity_poly.entity_id
_entity_poly.type
_entity_poly.pdbx_seq_one_letter_code
_entity_poly.pdbx_strand_id
1 'polypeptide(L)'
;MEDSLKQIGQRLKGLREVLDIPAEEVAELCDITLEHYLKIENGEADPSVYRLSKISKRYGISLDVLMFGEEPRMDAYFLTRRNQGPTVERRKDYKYQSLASGFKGRKVDPFLVQVDPLPDDARFNKNSHDGQEFDVVIDGRLELTLGEKTLVLEVGDSIYFDARQPHCMRALDGKPVKFLCIAI
;
A
#
# COMPACT_ATOMS: atom_id res chain seq x y z
N MET A 1 8.71 12.39 -2.87
CA MET A 1 8.43 11.40 -1.80
C MET A 1 7.81 12.01 -0.56
N GLU A 2 8.43 13.00 0.06
CA GLU A 2 7.78 13.78 1.15
C GLU A 2 6.43 14.34 0.75
N ASP A 3 6.28 14.77 -0.51
CA ASP A 3 5.01 15.32 -1.01
C ASP A 3 3.85 14.30 -1.03
N SER A 4 4.10 13.03 -1.38
CA SER A 4 3.01 12.02 -1.45
C SER A 4 2.48 11.64 -0.07
N LEU A 5 3.36 11.37 0.90
CA LEU A 5 2.94 11.06 2.28
C LEU A 5 2.26 12.26 2.94
N LYS A 6 2.80 13.46 2.69
CA LYS A 6 2.22 14.70 3.20
C LYS A 6 0.83 14.98 2.65
N GLN A 7 0.61 14.72 1.36
CA GLN A 7 -0.70 14.85 0.73
C GLN A 7 -1.70 13.82 1.27
N ILE A 8 -1.28 12.57 1.48
CA ILE A 8 -2.12 11.55 2.12
C ILE A 8 -2.47 11.98 3.55
N GLY A 9 -1.48 12.39 4.33
CA GLY A 9 -1.68 12.86 5.70
C GLY A 9 -2.64 14.03 5.79
N GLN A 10 -2.50 15.02 4.90
CA GLN A 10 -3.41 16.17 4.83
C GLN A 10 -4.85 15.76 4.49
N ARG A 11 -5.04 14.79 3.56
CA ARG A 11 -6.38 14.26 3.25
C ARG A 11 -6.98 13.50 4.42
N LEU A 12 -6.18 12.68 5.10
CA LEU A 12 -6.63 11.96 6.31
C LEU A 12 -7.12 12.93 7.38
N LYS A 13 -6.29 13.92 7.71
CA LYS A 13 -6.60 14.95 8.70
C LYS A 13 -7.84 15.75 8.31
N GLY A 14 -7.89 16.29 7.09
CA GLY A 14 -9.01 17.09 6.62
C GLY A 14 -10.34 16.34 6.64
N LEU A 15 -10.35 15.07 6.20
CA LEU A 15 -11.55 14.24 6.24
C LEU A 15 -11.96 13.90 7.68
N ARG A 16 -11.00 13.58 8.56
CA ARG A 16 -11.28 13.31 9.96
C ARG A 16 -11.92 14.51 10.65
N GLU A 17 -11.39 15.72 10.42
CA GLU A 17 -11.91 16.97 10.99
C GLU A 17 -13.31 17.29 10.47
N VAL A 18 -13.56 17.10 9.17
CA VAL A 18 -14.90 17.32 8.57
C VAL A 18 -15.93 16.33 9.10
N LEU A 19 -15.52 15.09 9.40
CA LEU A 19 -16.39 14.04 9.94
C LEU A 19 -16.50 14.09 11.48
N ASP A 20 -15.84 15.04 12.12
CA ASP A 20 -15.79 15.21 13.59
C ASP A 20 -15.36 13.93 14.34
N ILE A 21 -14.35 13.23 13.77
CA ILE A 21 -13.82 11.98 14.35
C ILE A 21 -12.57 12.29 15.17
N PRO A 22 -12.51 11.87 16.46
CA PRO A 22 -11.30 12.03 17.27
C PRO A 22 -10.10 11.27 16.71
N ALA A 23 -8.91 11.85 16.81
CA ALA A 23 -7.68 11.20 16.33
C ALA A 23 -7.39 9.89 17.09
N GLU A 24 -7.77 9.83 18.36
CA GLU A 24 -7.69 8.66 19.21
C GLU A 24 -8.50 7.49 18.66
N GLU A 25 -9.71 7.74 18.16
CA GLU A 25 -10.57 6.71 17.56
C GLU A 25 -9.91 6.11 16.32
N VAL A 26 -9.27 6.94 15.49
CA VAL A 26 -8.59 6.46 14.29
C VAL A 26 -7.31 5.70 14.63
N ALA A 27 -6.59 6.14 15.66
CA ALA A 27 -5.42 5.42 16.16
C ALA A 27 -5.81 4.02 16.68
N GLU A 28 -6.88 3.91 17.46
CA GLU A 28 -7.43 2.64 17.94
C GLU A 28 -7.88 1.76 16.76
N LEU A 29 -8.63 2.30 15.80
CA LEU A 29 -9.04 1.58 14.58
C LEU A 29 -7.84 0.98 13.84
N CYS A 30 -6.71 1.67 13.84
CA CYS A 30 -5.49 1.27 13.13
C CYS A 30 -4.53 0.42 13.97
N ASP A 31 -4.88 0.11 15.21
CA ASP A 31 -4.02 -0.62 16.16
C ASP A 31 -2.63 0.04 16.33
N ILE A 32 -2.63 1.37 16.51
CA ILE A 32 -1.40 2.17 16.69
C ILE A 32 -1.60 3.20 17.82
N THR A 33 -0.50 3.74 18.31
CA THR A 33 -0.55 4.83 19.28
C THR A 33 -1.04 6.13 18.64
N LEU A 34 -1.67 6.99 19.40
CA LEU A 34 -2.05 8.33 18.96
C LEU A 34 -0.86 9.11 18.40
N GLU A 35 0.31 9.05 19.06
CA GLU A 35 1.52 9.71 18.59
C GLU A 35 1.91 9.23 17.17
N HIS A 36 1.83 7.92 16.92
CA HIS A 36 2.14 7.37 15.60
C HIS A 36 1.11 7.80 14.55
N TYR A 37 -0.17 7.83 14.91
CA TYR A 37 -1.22 8.31 14.01
C TYR A 37 -1.03 9.79 13.64
N LEU A 38 -0.69 10.64 14.60
CA LEU A 38 -0.42 12.06 14.33
C LEU A 38 0.81 12.24 13.41
N LYS A 39 1.84 11.41 13.52
CA LYS A 39 2.95 11.38 12.56
C LYS A 39 2.48 11.02 11.15
N ILE A 40 1.50 10.13 11.01
CA ILE A 40 0.90 9.81 9.71
C ILE A 40 0.17 11.04 9.14
N GLU A 41 -0.64 11.73 9.92
CA GLU A 41 -1.34 12.96 9.48
C GLU A 41 -0.37 14.07 9.06
N ASN A 42 0.79 14.14 9.71
CA ASN A 42 1.84 15.10 9.36
C ASN A 42 2.70 14.68 8.15
N GLY A 43 2.51 13.46 7.63
CA GLY A 43 3.32 12.91 6.55
C GLY A 43 4.71 12.43 6.98
N GLU A 44 4.93 12.25 8.28
CA GLU A 44 6.21 11.82 8.88
C GLU A 44 6.31 10.30 9.00
N ALA A 45 5.19 9.58 8.84
CA ALA A 45 5.12 8.13 8.88
C ALA A 45 4.25 7.56 7.77
N ASP A 46 4.56 6.33 7.31
CA ASP A 46 3.79 5.61 6.30
C ASP A 46 2.52 5.01 6.92
N PRO A 47 1.31 5.35 6.41
CA PRO A 47 0.06 4.81 6.92
C PRO A 47 -0.18 3.33 6.62
N SER A 48 0.56 2.70 5.71
CA SER A 48 0.29 1.42 5.04
C SER A 48 -1.06 1.39 4.27
N VAL A 49 -1.14 0.60 3.19
CA VAL A 49 -2.40 0.45 2.43
C VAL A 49 -3.50 -0.13 3.30
N TYR A 50 -3.14 -1.09 4.16
CA TYR A 50 -4.08 -1.69 5.09
C TYR A 50 -4.76 -0.68 6.03
N ARG A 51 -3.98 0.19 6.69
CA ARG A 51 -4.55 1.24 7.57
C ARG A 51 -5.39 2.23 6.78
N LEU A 52 -4.93 2.62 5.58
CA LEU A 52 -5.71 3.46 4.69
C LEU A 52 -7.04 2.79 4.29
N SER A 53 -7.05 1.48 4.06
CA SER A 53 -8.28 0.73 3.78
C SER A 53 -9.23 0.69 4.99
N LYS A 54 -8.73 0.48 6.21
CA LYS A 54 -9.55 0.59 7.43
C LYS A 54 -10.17 1.99 7.57
N ILE A 55 -9.36 3.02 7.42
CA ILE A 55 -9.80 4.42 7.54
C ILE A 55 -10.80 4.77 6.45
N SER A 56 -10.57 4.37 5.20
CA SER A 56 -11.49 4.64 4.10
C SER A 56 -12.88 4.02 4.34
N LYS A 57 -12.93 2.79 4.86
CA LYS A 57 -14.17 2.14 5.27
C LYS A 57 -14.87 2.91 6.41
N ARG A 58 -14.12 3.36 7.42
CA ARG A 58 -14.66 4.15 8.53
C ARG A 58 -15.18 5.51 8.09
N TYR A 59 -14.50 6.15 7.14
CA TYR A 59 -14.90 7.45 6.61
C TYR A 59 -15.99 7.35 5.52
N GLY A 60 -16.34 6.14 5.06
CA GLY A 60 -17.34 5.94 4.01
C GLY A 60 -16.89 6.41 2.62
N ILE A 61 -15.59 6.43 2.36
CA ILE A 61 -14.99 6.85 1.08
C ILE A 61 -14.19 5.72 0.45
N SER A 62 -13.80 5.88 -0.81
CA SER A 62 -12.91 4.91 -1.44
C SER A 62 -11.46 5.08 -0.97
N LEU A 63 -10.69 3.99 -0.99
CA LEU A 63 -9.25 4.01 -0.73
C LEU A 63 -8.51 4.98 -1.67
N ASP A 64 -8.99 5.10 -2.93
CA ASP A 64 -8.39 5.98 -3.94
C ASP A 64 -8.49 7.46 -3.57
N VAL A 65 -9.56 7.86 -2.90
CA VAL A 65 -9.69 9.23 -2.38
C VAL A 65 -8.57 9.53 -1.40
N LEU A 66 -8.27 8.61 -0.48
CA LEU A 66 -7.16 8.78 0.46
C LEU A 66 -5.79 8.75 -0.24
N MET A 67 -5.57 7.76 -1.11
CA MET A 67 -4.26 7.56 -1.75
C MET A 67 -3.97 8.61 -2.82
N PHE A 68 -4.96 8.92 -3.67
CA PHE A 68 -4.74 9.69 -4.90
C PHE A 68 -5.55 11.00 -4.95
N GLY A 69 -6.52 11.19 -4.07
CA GLY A 69 -7.39 12.36 -4.06
C GLY A 69 -8.50 12.33 -5.12
N GLU A 70 -8.74 11.18 -5.75
CA GLU A 70 -9.70 11.01 -6.84
C GLU A 70 -10.80 10.02 -6.47
N GLU A 71 -12.05 10.33 -6.81
CA GLU A 71 -13.18 9.42 -6.65
C GLU A 71 -13.32 8.48 -7.86
N PRO A 72 -13.56 7.18 -7.63
CA PRO A 72 -13.87 6.25 -8.70
C PRO A 72 -15.19 6.63 -9.40
N ARG A 73 -15.20 6.64 -10.74
CA ARG A 73 -16.33 7.09 -11.55
C ARG A 73 -16.93 6.00 -12.45
N MET A 74 -16.17 4.92 -12.70
CA MET A 74 -16.56 3.84 -13.63
C MET A 74 -17.06 2.63 -12.85
N ASP A 75 -18.17 2.02 -13.28
CA ASP A 75 -18.80 0.88 -12.63
C ASP A 75 -18.91 -0.39 -13.51
N ALA A 76 -18.71 -0.26 -14.83
CA ALA A 76 -18.74 -1.39 -15.76
C ALA A 76 -17.34 -1.91 -16.11
N TYR A 77 -16.42 -1.02 -16.41
CA TYR A 77 -15.00 -1.35 -16.65
C TYR A 77 -14.11 -0.14 -16.35
N PHE A 78 -12.84 -0.40 -16.07
CA PHE A 78 -11.82 0.64 -15.99
C PHE A 78 -10.55 0.16 -16.68
N LEU A 79 -10.06 0.95 -17.62
CA LEU A 79 -8.86 0.64 -18.39
C LEU A 79 -7.71 1.52 -17.91
N THR A 80 -6.72 0.92 -17.27
CA THR A 80 -5.43 1.58 -16.99
C THR A 80 -4.45 1.24 -18.11
N ARG A 81 -4.05 2.24 -18.86
CA ARG A 81 -2.99 2.08 -19.87
C ARG A 81 -1.64 1.93 -19.18
N ARG A 82 -0.69 1.27 -19.86
CA ARG A 82 0.66 1.07 -19.33
C ARG A 82 1.25 2.38 -18.80
N ASN A 83 1.73 2.38 -17.58
CA ASN A 83 2.32 3.53 -16.86
C ASN A 83 1.39 4.75 -16.67
N GLN A 84 0.07 4.61 -16.81
CA GLN A 84 -0.89 5.70 -16.65
C GLN A 84 -1.69 5.64 -15.35
N GLY A 85 -1.55 4.58 -14.56
CA GLY A 85 -2.20 4.50 -13.24
C GLY A 85 -1.60 5.50 -12.25
N PRO A 86 -2.40 6.07 -11.33
CA PRO A 86 -1.89 6.90 -10.25
C PRO A 86 -0.82 6.15 -9.46
N THR A 87 0.27 6.84 -9.13
CA THR A 87 1.41 6.25 -8.44
C THR A 87 1.63 6.95 -7.11
N VAL A 88 1.89 6.15 -6.07
CA VAL A 88 2.27 6.61 -4.75
C VAL A 88 3.59 5.98 -4.35
N GLU A 89 4.55 6.81 -4.01
CA GLU A 89 5.79 6.39 -3.35
C GLU A 89 5.56 6.44 -1.84
N ARG A 90 5.35 5.29 -1.20
CA ARG A 90 5.10 5.20 0.24
C ARG A 90 6.38 5.07 1.06
N ARG A 91 7.39 4.45 0.49
CA ARG A 91 8.73 4.27 1.06
C ARG A 91 9.75 4.57 -0.03
N LYS A 92 11.01 4.82 0.37
CA LYS A 92 12.09 5.12 -0.60
C LYS A 92 12.29 4.03 -1.64
N ASP A 93 11.99 2.80 -1.25
CA ASP A 93 12.22 1.58 -2.00
C ASP A 93 10.92 1.00 -2.62
N TYR A 94 9.72 1.52 -2.25
CA TYR A 94 8.44 0.98 -2.72
C TYR A 94 7.61 2.01 -3.47
N LYS A 95 7.26 1.67 -4.71
CA LYS A 95 6.36 2.44 -5.57
C LYS A 95 5.14 1.60 -5.90
N TYR A 96 3.97 2.13 -5.59
CA TYR A 96 2.69 1.50 -5.87
C TYR A 96 1.97 2.26 -6.97
N GLN A 97 1.64 1.58 -8.06
CA GLN A 97 0.79 2.11 -9.11
C GLN A 97 -0.56 1.39 -9.06
N SER A 98 -1.65 2.13 -8.82
CA SER A 98 -2.99 1.54 -8.87
C SER A 98 -3.36 1.19 -10.31
N LEU A 99 -3.91 -0.02 -10.49
CA LEU A 99 -4.38 -0.50 -11.78
C LEU A 99 -5.89 -0.37 -11.95
N ALA A 100 -6.64 -0.03 -10.89
CA ALA A 100 -8.09 0.06 -10.91
C ALA A 100 -8.65 1.23 -10.09
N SER A 101 -7.89 2.32 -9.93
CA SER A 101 -8.28 3.47 -9.09
C SER A 101 -9.63 4.09 -9.48
N GLY A 102 -9.99 4.09 -10.75
CA GLY A 102 -11.25 4.65 -11.23
C GLY A 102 -12.43 3.67 -11.23
N PHE A 103 -12.28 2.40 -10.78
CA PHE A 103 -13.37 1.43 -10.74
C PHE A 103 -14.12 1.47 -9.41
N LYS A 104 -15.40 1.80 -9.46
CA LYS A 104 -16.26 1.95 -8.30
C LYS A 104 -16.67 0.58 -7.72
N GLY A 105 -16.54 0.44 -6.41
CA GLY A 105 -17.00 -0.76 -5.69
C GLY A 105 -16.21 -2.04 -6.00
N ARG A 106 -14.95 -1.92 -6.42
CA ARG A 106 -14.06 -3.08 -6.61
C ARG A 106 -13.91 -3.87 -5.30
N LYS A 107 -13.72 -5.17 -5.44
CA LYS A 107 -13.60 -6.12 -4.31
C LYS A 107 -12.17 -6.37 -3.87
N VAL A 108 -11.22 -6.03 -4.72
CA VAL A 108 -9.78 -6.20 -4.51
C VAL A 108 -9.04 -4.97 -5.03
N ASP A 109 -7.85 -4.72 -4.51
CA ASP A 109 -7.01 -3.61 -4.88
C ASP A 109 -5.78 -4.10 -5.67
N PRO A 110 -5.82 -4.06 -7.03
CA PRO A 110 -4.68 -4.44 -7.85
C PRO A 110 -3.67 -3.30 -7.97
N PHE A 111 -2.41 -3.60 -7.67
CA PHE A 111 -1.28 -2.70 -7.81
C PHE A 111 -0.18 -3.31 -8.68
N LEU A 112 0.47 -2.49 -9.48
CA LEU A 112 1.82 -2.78 -9.93
C LEU A 112 2.79 -2.21 -8.88
N VAL A 113 3.52 -3.08 -8.24
CA VAL A 113 4.50 -2.71 -7.20
C VAL A 113 5.89 -2.80 -7.79
N GLN A 114 6.70 -1.77 -7.58
CA GLN A 114 8.12 -1.80 -7.84
C GLN A 114 8.87 -1.67 -6.52
N VAL A 115 9.82 -2.56 -6.30
CA VAL A 115 10.78 -2.48 -5.18
C VAL A 115 12.14 -2.18 -5.76
N ASP A 116 12.73 -1.06 -5.32
CA ASP A 116 14.08 -0.67 -5.71
C ASP A 116 15.11 -1.40 -4.83
N PRO A 117 16.30 -1.74 -5.33
CA PRO A 117 17.32 -2.42 -4.54
C PRO A 117 17.82 -1.51 -3.41
N LEU A 118 18.03 -2.09 -2.26
CA LEU A 118 18.65 -1.45 -1.10
C LEU A 118 20.04 -2.04 -0.83
N PRO A 119 20.91 -1.32 -0.12
CA PRO A 119 22.17 -1.87 0.36
C PRO A 119 21.99 -3.16 1.15
N ASP A 120 22.97 -4.05 1.10
CA ASP A 120 22.87 -5.38 1.76
C ASP A 120 22.76 -5.31 3.28
N ASP A 121 23.22 -4.22 3.89
CA ASP A 121 23.13 -3.94 5.32
C ASP A 121 21.83 -3.22 5.72
N ALA A 122 20.95 -2.93 4.77
CA ALA A 122 19.69 -2.27 5.04
C ALA A 122 18.78 -3.14 5.93
N ARG A 123 18.22 -2.53 6.97
CA ARG A 123 17.23 -3.20 7.81
C ARG A 123 15.87 -3.18 7.13
N PHE A 124 15.25 -4.35 7.05
CA PHE A 124 13.90 -4.51 6.52
C PHE A 124 12.91 -4.64 7.68
N ASN A 125 11.95 -3.75 7.71
CA ASN A 125 10.85 -3.86 8.65
C ASN A 125 9.79 -4.78 8.05
N LYS A 126 9.46 -5.86 8.77
CA LYS A 126 8.31 -6.69 8.42
C LYS A 126 7.03 -5.92 8.69
N ASN A 127 6.10 -6.00 7.76
CA ASN A 127 4.73 -5.51 7.91
C ASN A 127 3.79 -6.70 8.11
N SER A 128 2.64 -6.44 8.70
CA SER A 128 1.52 -7.38 8.71
C SER A 128 0.23 -6.60 8.63
N HIS A 129 -0.78 -7.18 8.02
CA HIS A 129 -2.11 -6.57 7.91
C HIS A 129 -3.18 -7.65 7.73
N ASP A 130 -4.43 -7.33 8.03
CA ASP A 130 -5.52 -8.25 7.74
C ASP A 130 -5.71 -8.41 6.24
N GLY A 131 -6.32 -9.55 5.88
CA GLY A 131 -6.60 -9.88 4.51
C GLY A 131 -5.57 -10.82 3.93
N GLN A 132 -5.55 -10.89 2.63
CA GLN A 132 -4.72 -11.79 1.85
C GLN A 132 -4.08 -11.02 0.70
N GLU A 133 -2.95 -11.51 0.24
CA GLU A 133 -2.29 -10.98 -0.95
C GLU A 133 -2.05 -12.09 -1.96
N PHE A 134 -2.20 -11.75 -3.24
CA PHE A 134 -1.79 -12.56 -4.36
C PHE A 134 -0.79 -11.77 -5.20
N ASP A 135 0.43 -12.28 -5.28
CA ASP A 135 1.51 -11.63 -6.02
C ASP A 135 1.97 -12.47 -7.21
N VAL A 136 2.32 -11.79 -8.30
CA VAL A 136 2.95 -12.39 -9.49
C VAL A 136 4.15 -11.57 -9.89
N VAL A 137 5.34 -12.16 -9.94
CA VAL A 137 6.55 -11.45 -10.39
C VAL A 137 6.51 -11.22 -11.89
N ILE A 138 6.68 -9.98 -12.31
CA ILE A 138 6.63 -9.55 -13.72
C ILE A 138 8.02 -9.28 -14.28
N ASP A 139 8.92 -8.73 -13.44
CA ASP A 139 10.28 -8.36 -13.86
C ASP A 139 11.22 -8.41 -12.64
N GLY A 140 12.44 -8.88 -12.83
CA GLY A 140 13.43 -9.01 -11.77
C GLY A 140 13.25 -10.26 -10.90
N ARG A 141 13.89 -10.26 -9.72
CA ARG A 141 13.82 -11.35 -8.73
C ARG A 141 13.43 -10.78 -7.37
N LEU A 142 12.46 -11.41 -6.77
CA LEU A 142 11.86 -10.99 -5.49
C LEU A 142 12.28 -11.96 -4.37
N GLU A 143 12.87 -11.43 -3.30
CA GLU A 143 12.96 -12.14 -2.04
C GLU A 143 11.77 -11.76 -1.16
N LEU A 144 10.93 -12.72 -0.84
CA LEU A 144 9.82 -12.58 0.11
C LEU A 144 10.17 -13.31 1.41
N THR A 145 10.27 -12.57 2.50
CA THR A 145 10.27 -13.15 3.84
C THR A 145 8.83 -13.16 4.36
N LEU A 146 8.34 -14.35 4.74
CA LEU A 146 7.00 -14.57 5.28
C LEU A 146 7.12 -15.36 6.60
N GLY A 147 6.86 -14.71 7.73
CA GLY A 147 7.16 -15.24 9.05
C GLY A 147 8.67 -15.53 9.21
N GLU A 148 9.01 -16.82 9.33
CA GLU A 148 10.42 -17.29 9.42
C GLU A 148 10.96 -17.84 8.10
N LYS A 149 10.13 -17.92 7.06
CA LYS A 149 10.52 -18.45 5.76
C LYS A 149 10.97 -17.33 4.83
N THR A 150 12.03 -17.60 4.08
CA THR A 150 12.47 -16.75 2.98
C THR A 150 12.33 -17.52 1.68
N LEU A 151 11.63 -16.92 0.72
CA LEU A 151 11.35 -17.47 -0.60
C LEU A 151 11.97 -16.55 -1.65
N VAL A 152 12.54 -17.12 -2.69
CA VAL A 152 12.98 -16.39 -3.87
C VAL A 152 12.00 -16.69 -5.00
N LEU A 153 11.43 -15.65 -5.56
CA LEU A 153 10.46 -15.72 -6.65
C LEU A 153 11.08 -15.12 -7.91
N GLU A 154 10.96 -15.84 -9.00
CA GLU A 154 11.43 -15.44 -10.33
C GLU A 154 10.28 -14.97 -11.21
N VAL A 155 10.59 -14.39 -12.35
CA VAL A 155 9.55 -13.92 -13.30
C VAL A 155 8.60 -15.07 -13.67
N GLY A 156 7.31 -14.83 -13.49
CA GLY A 156 6.24 -15.81 -13.71
C GLY A 156 5.83 -16.58 -12.46
N ASP A 157 6.64 -16.57 -11.40
CA ASP A 157 6.24 -17.18 -10.14
C ASP A 157 5.11 -16.36 -9.49
N SER A 158 4.22 -17.08 -8.80
CA SER A 158 3.13 -16.47 -8.04
C SER A 158 3.07 -17.04 -6.63
N ILE A 159 2.57 -16.22 -5.72
CA ILE A 159 2.32 -16.60 -4.33
C ILE A 159 0.99 -16.05 -3.86
N TYR A 160 0.27 -16.84 -3.08
CA TYR A 160 -0.92 -16.41 -2.36
C TYR A 160 -0.70 -16.65 -0.87
N PHE A 161 -0.87 -15.63 -0.04
CA PHE A 161 -0.58 -15.75 1.38
C PHE A 161 -1.52 -14.92 2.26
N ASP A 162 -1.60 -15.33 3.53
CA ASP A 162 -2.27 -14.59 4.59
C ASP A 162 -1.37 -13.42 5.04
N ALA A 163 -1.80 -12.20 4.73
CA ALA A 163 -1.03 -10.99 5.01
C ALA A 163 -0.92 -10.65 6.51
N ARG A 164 -1.63 -11.36 7.39
CA ARG A 164 -1.42 -11.28 8.85
C ARG A 164 -0.08 -11.87 9.28
N GLN A 165 0.52 -12.73 8.46
CA GLN A 165 1.90 -13.18 8.68
C GLN A 165 2.87 -12.01 8.47
N PRO A 166 3.80 -11.78 9.42
CA PRO A 166 4.83 -10.75 9.22
C PRO A 166 5.62 -11.01 7.94
N HIS A 167 5.60 -10.06 7.02
CA HIS A 167 6.24 -10.20 5.71
C HIS A 167 7.02 -8.96 5.31
N CYS A 168 8.04 -9.15 4.50
CA CYS A 168 8.76 -8.09 3.81
C CYS A 168 9.32 -8.59 2.47
N MET A 169 9.52 -7.68 1.56
CA MET A 169 9.97 -7.95 0.19
C MET A 169 11.25 -7.18 -0.10
N ARG A 170 12.15 -7.79 -0.86
CA ARG A 170 13.43 -7.21 -1.26
C ARG A 170 13.72 -7.52 -2.72
N ALA A 171 14.22 -6.53 -3.43
CA ALA A 171 14.76 -6.72 -4.77
C ALA A 171 16.14 -7.37 -4.68
N LEU A 172 16.38 -8.38 -5.50
CA LEU A 172 17.65 -9.08 -5.58
C LEU A 172 18.52 -8.58 -6.75
N ASP A 173 19.76 -9.07 -6.81
CA ASP A 173 20.72 -8.84 -7.90
C ASP A 173 21.03 -7.36 -8.16
N GLY A 174 20.80 -6.48 -7.17
CA GLY A 174 21.06 -5.04 -7.29
C GLY A 174 20.18 -4.35 -8.35
N LYS A 175 19.05 -4.96 -8.73
CA LYS A 175 18.11 -4.46 -9.74
C LYS A 175 16.72 -4.31 -9.15
N PRO A 176 15.90 -3.36 -9.63
CA PRO A 176 14.49 -3.29 -9.23
C PRO A 176 13.75 -4.57 -9.61
N VAL A 177 12.79 -4.96 -8.77
CA VAL A 177 11.80 -5.99 -9.07
C VAL A 177 10.43 -5.36 -9.24
N LYS A 178 9.63 -5.90 -10.16
CA LYS A 178 8.22 -5.52 -10.37
C LYS A 178 7.33 -6.75 -10.23
N PHE A 179 6.23 -6.58 -9.54
CA PHE A 179 5.22 -7.61 -9.39
C PHE A 179 3.81 -7.01 -9.37
N LEU A 180 2.85 -7.79 -9.85
CA LEU A 180 1.43 -7.52 -9.62
C LEU A 180 1.12 -7.95 -8.19
N CYS A 181 0.55 -7.05 -7.40
CA CYS A 181 0.01 -7.34 -6.09
C CYS A 181 -1.50 -7.14 -6.12
N ILE A 182 -2.26 -8.13 -5.68
CA ILE A 182 -3.70 -8.04 -5.48
C ILE A 182 -3.96 -8.16 -3.98
N ALA A 183 -4.31 -7.04 -3.34
CA ALA A 183 -4.72 -6.99 -1.95
C ALA A 183 -6.23 -7.28 -1.84
N ILE A 184 -6.61 -8.20 -0.92
CA ILE A 184 -7.96 -8.75 -0.78
C ILE A 184 -8.50 -8.45 0.62
#